data_93fab6b4d6493331bea59b341c0612be
#
_entry.id   93fab6b4d6493331bea59b341c0612be
#
_cell.length_a   1.000
_cell.length_b   1.000
_cell.length_c   1.000
_cell.angle_alpha   90.00
_cell.angle_beta   90.00
_cell.angle_gamma   90.00
#
_symmetry.space_group_name_H-M   'P 1'
#
loop_
_entity.id
_entity.type
_entity.pdbx_description
1 polymer ?
#
loop_
_entity_poly.entity_id
_entity_poly.type
_entity_poly.pdbx_seq_one_letter_code
_entity_poly.pdbx_strand_id
1 'polypeptide(L)'
;MIIYSYKGEKMAKISKCKNCGAELVFSPSKKCLVCRSCGSEFPVLTESGQIKRRVYSFDYDQNDNRVDETQYECPACGSKIISGKERPLGICASCGNTNLIKKSESVLIPDGIVPFEISKDKAGEIFQNFVKSRKFAPSDLAQMARSQKLIGVYNPTWRFGFETHIRYSYVGVKKYLDKEDHEYVRYYPEEKSKEERFENVLLSGNRKIDDKVLSEIGDYDFSKAIPYSSDYVLGFYVTDTNRDLHVVYDKYKDEMSYQNQKEVESRVRKNFDSLENFVCKTRFKDEAFNYVGVPIWANHYTYKGKEYHCYINGQTGKYTGSAPKSVWKILGTIGAGILGVGLLVLLLIKLL
;
A
#
# COMPACT_ATOMS: atom_id res chain seq x y z
N MET A 1 -13.47 -31.13 -15.87
CA MET A 1 -13.75 -30.44 -14.59
C MET A 1 -12.77 -30.97 -13.55
N ILE A 2 -11.60 -30.37 -13.49
CA ILE A 2 -10.57 -30.77 -12.53
C ILE A 2 -10.71 -29.79 -11.35
N ILE A 3 -11.29 -30.29 -10.27
CA ILE A 3 -11.36 -29.57 -8.99
C ILE A 3 -10.00 -29.73 -8.36
N TYR A 4 -9.15 -28.69 -8.45
CA TYR A 4 -7.90 -28.64 -7.70
C TYR A 4 -8.24 -28.41 -6.23
N SER A 5 -8.07 -29.43 -5.45
CA SER A 5 -8.20 -29.43 -3.99
C SER A 5 -6.99 -28.73 -3.38
N TYR A 6 -7.13 -27.48 -2.94
CA TYR A 6 -6.16 -26.80 -2.06
C TYR A 6 -6.19 -27.35 -0.62
N LYS A 7 -6.85 -28.46 -0.40
CA LYS A 7 -6.92 -29.09 0.93
C LYS A 7 -5.59 -29.79 1.25
N GLY A 8 -4.71 -29.11 1.98
CA GLY A 8 -3.57 -29.74 2.66
C GLY A 8 -2.21 -29.05 2.54
N GLU A 9 -2.05 -27.96 1.79
CA GLU A 9 -0.78 -27.22 1.78
C GLU A 9 -0.72 -26.19 2.92
N LYS A 10 0.32 -26.30 3.75
CA LYS A 10 0.61 -25.30 4.78
C LYS A 10 1.05 -24.00 4.11
N MET A 11 0.53 -22.84 4.57
CA MET A 11 0.88 -21.52 4.05
C MET A 11 2.36 -21.18 4.13
N ALA A 12 3.07 -21.77 5.09
CA ALA A 12 4.50 -21.56 5.25
C ALA A 12 5.17 -22.90 5.59
N LYS A 13 5.80 -23.53 4.61
CA LYS A 13 6.54 -24.76 4.77
C LYS A 13 8.00 -24.48 5.06
N ILE A 14 8.59 -25.07 6.10
CA ILE A 14 10.03 -25.04 6.29
C ILE A 14 10.65 -26.05 5.30
N SER A 15 11.27 -25.55 4.25
CA SER A 15 12.03 -26.40 3.34
C SER A 15 13.49 -26.48 3.81
N LYS A 16 13.97 -27.72 3.96
CA LYS A 16 15.35 -27.98 4.36
C LYS A 16 16.25 -28.23 3.16
N CYS A 17 17.46 -27.75 3.24
CA CYS A 17 18.50 -27.98 2.24
C CYS A 17 18.81 -29.48 2.14
N LYS A 18 18.74 -30.06 0.95
CA LYS A 18 19.06 -31.47 0.70
C LYS A 18 20.53 -31.80 0.95
N ASN A 19 21.43 -30.79 0.92
CA ASN A 19 22.86 -31.00 1.06
C ASN A 19 23.35 -30.90 2.52
N CYS A 20 22.77 -29.99 3.34
CA CYS A 20 23.25 -29.79 4.72
C CYS A 20 22.16 -29.74 5.79
N GLY A 21 20.89 -29.90 5.43
CA GLY A 21 19.77 -29.89 6.36
C GLY A 21 19.35 -28.52 6.91
N ALA A 22 20.06 -27.44 6.58
CA ALA A 22 19.73 -26.09 7.02
C ALA A 22 18.50 -25.51 6.28
N GLU A 23 17.91 -24.44 6.84
CA GLU A 23 16.74 -23.78 6.23
C GLU A 23 17.07 -23.16 4.87
N LEU A 24 16.13 -23.32 3.93
CA LEU A 24 16.12 -22.62 2.66
C LEU A 24 15.36 -21.29 2.77
N VAL A 25 15.79 -20.31 1.98
CA VAL A 25 15.10 -19.03 1.84
C VAL A 25 15.01 -18.66 0.37
N PHE A 26 13.93 -17.98 -0.01
CA PHE A 26 13.83 -17.43 -1.35
C PHE A 26 14.79 -16.24 -1.51
N SER A 27 15.54 -16.22 -2.60
CA SER A 27 16.44 -15.13 -2.97
C SER A 27 15.85 -14.32 -4.12
N PRO A 28 15.42 -13.06 -3.87
CA PRO A 28 14.88 -12.19 -4.92
C PRO A 28 15.86 -11.93 -6.07
N SER A 29 17.15 -11.79 -5.76
CA SER A 29 18.20 -11.52 -6.77
C SER A 29 18.50 -12.71 -7.65
N LYS A 30 18.41 -13.95 -7.12
CA LYS A 30 18.69 -15.18 -7.86
C LYS A 30 17.43 -15.86 -8.38
N LYS A 31 16.26 -15.44 -7.92
CA LYS A 31 14.94 -16.03 -8.23
C LYS A 31 14.88 -17.53 -7.98
N CYS A 32 15.57 -18.00 -6.94
CA CYS A 32 15.63 -19.39 -6.53
C CYS A 32 15.67 -19.52 -5.00
N LEU A 33 15.56 -20.75 -4.49
CA LEU A 33 15.78 -21.04 -3.08
C LEU A 33 17.28 -21.16 -2.81
N VAL A 34 17.77 -20.51 -1.78
CA VAL A 34 19.17 -20.51 -1.37
C VAL A 34 19.32 -21.02 0.05
N CYS A 35 20.26 -21.90 0.29
CA CYS A 35 20.68 -22.30 1.61
C CYS A 35 21.64 -21.28 2.20
N ARG A 36 21.26 -20.65 3.32
CA ARG A 36 22.14 -19.66 4.00
C ARG A 36 23.39 -20.26 4.61
N SER A 37 23.42 -21.57 4.84
CA SER A 37 24.55 -22.27 5.49
C SER A 37 25.59 -22.71 4.48
N CYS A 38 25.20 -23.42 3.41
CA CYS A 38 26.13 -24.02 2.47
C CYS A 38 26.11 -23.35 1.07
N GLY A 39 25.25 -22.36 0.84
CA GLY A 39 25.17 -21.65 -0.42
C GLY A 39 24.47 -22.39 -1.56
N SER A 40 24.02 -23.64 -1.36
CA SER A 40 23.35 -24.42 -2.40
C SER A 40 22.06 -23.74 -2.88
N GLU A 41 21.83 -23.83 -4.20
CA GLU A 41 20.71 -23.24 -4.89
C GLU A 41 19.75 -24.33 -5.40
N PHE A 42 18.45 -24.08 -5.29
CA PHE A 42 17.40 -24.99 -5.74
C PHE A 42 16.34 -24.21 -6.51
N PRO A 43 15.79 -24.77 -7.60
CA PRO A 43 14.72 -24.12 -8.34
C PRO A 43 13.49 -23.97 -7.47
N VAL A 44 12.73 -22.91 -7.68
CA VAL A 44 11.39 -22.73 -7.09
C VAL A 44 10.41 -23.56 -7.90
N LEU A 45 9.58 -24.33 -7.21
CA LEU A 45 8.47 -25.04 -7.86
C LEU A 45 7.32 -24.05 -8.05
N THR A 46 7.15 -23.56 -9.27
CA THR A 46 6.03 -22.70 -9.67
C THR A 46 4.98 -23.51 -10.41
N GLU A 47 3.76 -23.43 -9.96
CA GLU A 47 2.64 -23.77 -10.82
C GLU A 47 2.47 -22.65 -11.86
N SER A 48 2.50 -23.01 -13.15
CA SER A 48 2.19 -22.08 -14.23
C SER A 48 0.69 -21.83 -14.23
N GLY A 49 0.26 -20.60 -13.95
CA GLY A 49 -1.14 -20.24 -13.96
C GLY A 49 -1.35 -18.73 -13.75
N GLN A 50 -2.45 -18.24 -14.29
CA GLN A 50 -2.91 -16.89 -13.98
C GLN A 50 -3.74 -16.91 -12.70
N ILE A 51 -3.55 -15.90 -11.85
CA ILE A 51 -4.38 -15.70 -10.67
C ILE A 51 -5.80 -15.37 -11.15
N LYS A 52 -6.76 -16.23 -10.83
CA LYS A 52 -8.17 -16.03 -11.20
C LYS A 52 -8.76 -14.88 -10.43
N ARG A 53 -9.45 -13.97 -11.12
CA ARG A 53 -10.34 -12.98 -10.49
C ARG A 53 -11.66 -13.63 -10.14
N ARG A 54 -12.21 -13.30 -8.98
CA ARG A 54 -13.57 -13.67 -8.55
C ARG A 54 -14.48 -12.49 -8.81
N VAL A 55 -15.72 -12.78 -9.20
CA VAL A 55 -16.77 -11.75 -9.23
C VAL A 55 -17.07 -11.34 -7.79
N TYR A 56 -17.09 -10.05 -7.53
CA TYR A 56 -17.48 -9.55 -6.22
C TYR A 56 -18.98 -9.69 -6.04
N SER A 57 -19.39 -10.32 -4.95
CA SER A 57 -20.78 -10.35 -4.51
C SER A 57 -20.82 -10.08 -3.01
N PHE A 58 -21.92 -9.53 -2.54
CA PHE A 58 -22.13 -9.26 -1.11
C PHE A 58 -22.17 -10.55 -0.27
N ASP A 59 -22.55 -11.68 -0.89
CA ASP A 59 -22.63 -12.99 -0.24
C ASP A 59 -21.28 -13.74 -0.20
N TYR A 60 -20.20 -13.14 -0.72
CA TYR A 60 -18.89 -13.78 -0.67
C TYR A 60 -18.39 -13.85 0.76
N ASP A 61 -18.22 -15.08 1.29
CA ASP A 61 -17.58 -15.28 2.58
C ASP A 61 -16.06 -15.44 2.40
N GLN A 62 -15.30 -14.47 2.91
CA GLN A 62 -13.84 -14.53 2.91
C GLN A 62 -13.30 -15.69 3.77
N ASN A 63 -14.12 -16.32 4.62
CA ASN A 63 -13.70 -17.42 5.48
C ASN A 63 -13.66 -18.77 4.76
N ASP A 64 -14.29 -18.91 3.61
CA ASP A 64 -14.37 -20.18 2.85
C ASP A 64 -12.99 -20.72 2.43
N ASN A 65 -11.97 -19.85 2.32
CA ASN A 65 -10.62 -20.22 1.89
C ASN A 65 -9.59 -20.13 3.05
N ARG A 66 -10.03 -20.38 4.27
CA ARG A 66 -9.15 -20.40 5.43
C ARG A 66 -8.61 -21.80 5.72
N VAL A 67 -7.37 -21.86 6.19
CA VAL A 67 -6.72 -23.08 6.67
C VAL A 67 -6.18 -22.86 8.08
N ASP A 68 -6.12 -23.94 8.87
CA ASP A 68 -5.57 -23.87 10.21
C ASP A 68 -4.04 -23.81 10.17
N GLU A 69 -3.48 -22.74 10.70
CA GLU A 69 -2.04 -22.52 10.76
C GLU A 69 -1.61 -21.91 12.11
N THR A 70 -0.36 -22.15 12.46
CA THR A 70 0.25 -21.45 13.60
C THR A 70 0.53 -20.01 13.20
N GLN A 71 -0.07 -19.08 13.89
CA GLN A 71 0.14 -17.66 13.70
C GLN A 71 0.52 -16.94 14.98
N TYR A 72 1.02 -15.73 14.84
CA TYR A 72 1.36 -14.83 15.95
C TYR A 72 0.55 -13.55 15.78
N GLU A 73 -0.24 -13.22 16.80
CA GLU A 73 -1.01 -11.99 16.82
C GLU A 73 -0.25 -10.88 17.55
N CYS A 74 -0.23 -9.70 16.98
CA CYS A 74 0.32 -8.51 17.61
C CYS A 74 -0.77 -7.80 18.42
N PRO A 75 -0.67 -7.71 19.77
CA PRO A 75 -1.70 -7.07 20.59
C PRO A 75 -1.78 -5.55 20.37
N ALA A 76 -0.72 -4.92 19.84
CA ALA A 76 -0.70 -3.48 19.60
C ALA A 76 -1.44 -3.05 18.33
N CYS A 77 -1.49 -3.90 17.28
CA CYS A 77 -2.10 -3.52 16.01
C CYS A 77 -3.05 -4.56 15.41
N GLY A 78 -3.20 -5.71 16.07
CA GLY A 78 -4.05 -6.80 15.59
C GLY A 78 -3.53 -7.51 14.34
N SER A 79 -2.29 -7.24 13.90
CA SER A 79 -1.69 -7.96 12.78
C SER A 79 -1.47 -9.41 13.14
N LYS A 80 -1.95 -10.30 12.28
CA LYS A 80 -1.77 -11.73 12.36
C LYS A 80 -0.62 -12.12 11.42
N ILE A 81 0.44 -12.69 11.99
CA ILE A 81 1.67 -13.01 11.27
C ILE A 81 1.79 -14.52 11.20
N ILE A 82 1.88 -15.05 10.00
CA ILE A 82 2.13 -16.45 9.75
C ILE A 82 3.62 -16.62 9.59
N SER A 83 4.20 -17.46 10.40
CA SER A 83 5.64 -17.74 10.33
C SER A 83 5.85 -19.21 10.02
N GLY A 84 6.52 -19.48 8.90
CA GLY A 84 7.03 -20.82 8.60
C GLY A 84 8.15 -21.29 9.54
N LYS A 85 8.52 -20.49 10.55
CA LYS A 85 9.54 -20.79 11.54
C LYS A 85 8.91 -21.09 12.89
N GLU A 86 9.49 -22.00 13.62
CA GLU A 86 9.07 -22.31 15.00
C GLU A 86 9.17 -21.10 15.95
N ARG A 87 9.99 -20.10 15.59
CA ARG A 87 10.15 -18.84 16.33
C ARG A 87 9.99 -17.63 15.43
N PRO A 88 9.08 -16.70 15.76
CA PRO A 88 9.01 -15.41 15.08
C PRO A 88 10.28 -14.61 15.37
N LEU A 89 10.59 -13.64 14.51
CA LEU A 89 11.70 -12.69 14.73
C LEU A 89 11.50 -11.79 15.97
N GLY A 90 10.45 -11.99 16.75
CA GLY A 90 10.17 -11.21 17.94
C GLY A 90 9.72 -9.78 17.69
N ILE A 91 9.44 -9.41 16.42
CA ILE A 91 9.03 -8.05 16.04
C ILE A 91 7.88 -8.13 15.03
N CYS A 92 6.83 -7.37 15.26
CA CYS A 92 5.71 -7.23 14.32
C CYS A 92 6.15 -6.48 13.06
N ALA A 93 6.02 -7.11 11.89
CA ALA A 93 6.36 -6.47 10.61
C ALA A 93 5.49 -5.25 10.27
N SER A 94 4.27 -5.16 10.83
CA SER A 94 3.32 -4.09 10.54
C SER A 94 3.50 -2.84 11.41
N CYS A 95 3.93 -2.99 12.69
CA CYS A 95 4.03 -1.85 13.61
C CYS A 95 5.30 -1.82 14.47
N GLY A 96 6.17 -2.82 14.36
CA GLY A 96 7.43 -2.86 15.12
C GLY A 96 7.31 -3.36 16.57
N ASN A 97 6.11 -3.66 17.08
CA ASN A 97 5.93 -4.15 18.45
C ASN A 97 6.64 -5.50 18.66
N THR A 98 7.27 -5.69 19.80
CA THR A 98 8.04 -6.90 20.11
C THR A 98 7.25 -8.01 20.83
N ASN A 99 6.05 -7.69 21.31
CA ASN A 99 5.20 -8.65 22.00
C ASN A 99 4.26 -9.33 21.00
N LEU A 100 4.57 -10.55 20.60
CA LEU A 100 3.73 -11.35 19.73
C LEU A 100 3.17 -12.54 20.52
N ILE A 101 1.87 -12.76 20.41
CA ILE A 101 1.15 -13.84 21.09
C ILE A 101 0.93 -14.97 20.10
N LYS A 102 1.40 -16.19 20.43
CA LYS A 102 1.17 -17.37 19.61
C LYS A 102 -0.30 -17.79 19.70
N LYS A 103 -0.94 -17.99 18.56
CA LYS A 103 -2.30 -18.52 18.43
C LYS A 103 -2.34 -19.61 17.35
N SER A 104 -3.30 -20.52 17.48
CA SER A 104 -3.64 -21.46 16.41
C SER A 104 -5.03 -21.10 15.93
N GLU A 105 -5.09 -20.45 14.80
CA GLU A 105 -6.35 -19.99 14.18
C GLU A 105 -6.30 -20.21 12.67
N SER A 106 -7.45 -20.18 12.03
CA SER A 106 -7.52 -20.27 10.58
C SER A 106 -7.03 -18.98 9.93
N VAL A 107 -6.29 -19.11 8.84
CA VAL A 107 -5.71 -18.02 8.04
C VAL A 107 -6.21 -18.06 6.61
N LEU A 108 -6.39 -16.88 6.02
CA LEU A 108 -6.82 -16.77 4.62
C LEU A 108 -5.63 -16.99 3.69
N ILE A 109 -5.73 -17.97 2.79
CA ILE A 109 -4.69 -18.21 1.77
C ILE A 109 -4.86 -17.21 0.63
N PRO A 110 -3.80 -16.49 0.24
CA PRO A 110 -3.83 -15.67 -0.97
C PRO A 110 -4.08 -16.50 -2.23
N ASP A 111 -4.82 -15.95 -3.19
CA ASP A 111 -4.93 -16.54 -4.54
C ASP A 111 -3.60 -16.55 -5.26
N GLY A 112 -2.76 -15.58 -4.92
CA GLY A 112 -1.42 -15.45 -5.47
C GLY A 112 -0.57 -14.44 -4.73
N ILE A 113 0.65 -14.30 -5.19
CA ILE A 113 1.62 -13.35 -4.66
C ILE A 113 2.32 -12.61 -5.80
N VAL A 114 2.75 -11.39 -5.51
CA VAL A 114 3.75 -10.69 -6.32
C VAL A 114 5.12 -11.00 -5.72
N PRO A 115 6.04 -11.69 -6.41
CA PRO A 115 7.32 -12.06 -5.83
C PRO A 115 8.18 -10.84 -5.47
N PHE A 116 9.00 -10.96 -4.42
CA PHE A 116 10.05 -9.97 -4.17
C PHE A 116 11.05 -9.95 -5.33
N GLU A 117 11.40 -8.76 -5.82
CA GLU A 117 12.49 -8.52 -6.79
C GLU A 117 13.64 -7.74 -6.15
N ILE A 118 13.33 -6.92 -5.15
CA ILE A 118 14.32 -6.13 -4.39
C ILE A 118 14.88 -6.99 -3.27
N SER A 119 16.21 -7.21 -3.29
CA SER A 119 16.91 -7.91 -2.20
C SER A 119 16.94 -7.08 -0.92
N LYS A 120 17.23 -7.74 0.22
CA LYS A 120 17.36 -7.06 1.51
C LYS A 120 18.43 -5.98 1.50
N ASP A 121 19.57 -6.24 0.85
CA ASP A 121 20.68 -5.29 0.76
C ASP A 121 20.28 -4.06 -0.05
N LYS A 122 19.61 -4.28 -1.19
CA LYS A 122 19.08 -3.18 -2.01
C LYS A 122 18.03 -2.36 -1.29
N ALA A 123 17.13 -3.00 -0.55
CA ALA A 123 16.17 -2.31 0.31
C ALA A 123 16.88 -1.49 1.41
N GLY A 124 18.01 -1.98 1.94
CA GLY A 124 18.86 -1.25 2.86
C GLY A 124 19.45 0.02 2.26
N GLU A 125 19.95 -0.04 1.02
CA GLU A 125 20.43 1.12 0.27
C GLU A 125 19.31 2.15 0.04
N ILE A 126 18.12 1.68 -0.36
CA ILE A 126 16.95 2.53 -0.58
C ILE A 126 16.57 3.23 0.73
N PHE A 127 16.55 2.51 1.85
CA PHE A 127 16.26 3.09 3.16
C PHE A 127 17.30 4.16 3.55
N GLN A 128 18.59 3.93 3.32
CA GLN A 128 19.62 4.92 3.57
C GLN A 128 19.41 6.18 2.70
N ASN A 129 19.07 6.00 1.43
CA ASN A 129 18.76 7.12 0.53
C ASN A 129 17.50 7.88 0.97
N PHE A 130 16.46 7.16 1.43
CA PHE A 130 15.29 7.78 2.06
C PHE A 130 15.69 8.70 3.22
N VAL A 131 16.53 8.22 4.14
CA VAL A 131 16.98 9.02 5.30
C VAL A 131 17.79 10.23 4.84
N LYS A 132 18.73 10.07 3.90
CA LYS A 132 19.56 11.14 3.35
C LYS A 132 18.74 12.22 2.63
N SER A 133 17.65 11.83 1.95
CA SER A 133 16.77 12.76 1.21
C SER A 133 15.97 13.70 2.13
N ARG A 134 15.90 13.40 3.42
CA ARG A 134 15.14 14.19 4.41
C ARG A 134 15.97 15.39 4.90
N LYS A 135 15.83 16.55 4.23
CA LYS A 135 16.61 17.79 4.48
C LYS A 135 16.69 18.19 5.96
N PHE A 136 15.59 18.01 6.71
CA PHE A 136 15.52 18.35 8.13
C PHE A 136 15.76 17.17 9.06
N ALA A 137 16.15 15.99 8.57
CA ALA A 137 16.48 14.89 9.46
C ALA A 137 17.74 15.18 10.30
N PRO A 138 17.79 14.70 11.55
CA PRO A 138 19.01 14.77 12.37
C PRO A 138 20.19 14.11 11.67
N SER A 139 21.39 14.65 11.88
CA SER A 139 22.60 14.18 11.17
C SER A 139 23.04 12.77 11.58
N ASP A 140 22.74 12.38 12.83
CA ASP A 140 23.01 11.05 13.39
C ASP A 140 22.05 9.97 12.91
N LEU A 141 20.87 10.36 12.36
CA LEU A 141 19.87 9.40 11.86
C LEU A 141 20.42 8.47 10.77
N ALA A 142 21.26 8.99 9.88
CA ALA A 142 21.86 8.21 8.80
C ALA A 142 22.80 7.09 9.33
N GLN A 143 23.48 7.31 10.45
CA GLN A 143 24.31 6.29 11.08
C GLN A 143 23.45 5.23 11.77
N MET A 144 22.41 5.65 12.49
CA MET A 144 21.44 4.72 13.12
C MET A 144 20.71 3.87 12.07
N ALA A 145 20.39 4.44 10.92
CA ALA A 145 19.72 3.73 9.84
C ALA A 145 20.49 2.51 9.30
N ARG A 146 21.81 2.47 9.45
CA ARG A 146 22.66 1.33 9.01
C ARG A 146 22.46 0.08 9.87
N SER A 147 22.08 0.22 11.12
CA SER A 147 21.90 -0.89 12.06
C SER A 147 20.47 -1.43 12.12
N GLN A 148 19.53 -0.82 11.39
CA GLN A 148 18.12 -1.17 11.48
C GLN A 148 17.77 -2.46 10.73
N LYS A 149 16.83 -3.22 11.28
CA LYS A 149 16.38 -4.50 10.71
C LYS A 149 15.23 -4.27 9.74
N LEU A 150 15.50 -4.41 8.46
CA LEU A 150 14.47 -4.55 7.43
C LEU A 150 13.81 -5.93 7.52
N ILE A 151 12.50 -5.94 7.53
CA ILE A 151 11.65 -7.13 7.59
C ILE A 151 10.90 -7.23 6.27
N GLY A 152 11.09 -8.31 5.54
CA GLY A 152 10.31 -8.60 4.35
C GLY A 152 8.99 -9.24 4.72
N VAL A 153 7.89 -8.65 4.25
CA VAL A 153 6.54 -9.11 4.53
C VAL A 153 5.69 -9.14 3.26
N TYR A 154 4.89 -10.17 3.10
CA TYR A 154 3.79 -10.20 2.16
C TYR A 154 2.56 -9.61 2.84
N ASN A 155 2.17 -8.41 2.40
CA ASN A 155 1.00 -7.71 2.93
C ASN A 155 -0.28 -8.26 2.27
N PRO A 156 -1.31 -8.63 3.05
CA PRO A 156 -2.58 -9.05 2.52
C PRO A 156 -3.26 -7.89 1.78
N THR A 157 -3.65 -8.11 0.54
CA THR A 157 -4.17 -7.05 -0.31
C THR A 157 -5.28 -7.59 -1.20
N TRP A 158 -6.42 -6.93 -1.21
CA TRP A 158 -7.44 -7.14 -2.21
C TRP A 158 -7.17 -6.25 -3.42
N ARG A 159 -7.07 -6.88 -4.57
CA ARG A 159 -6.87 -6.21 -5.85
C ARG A 159 -8.17 -6.24 -6.62
N PHE A 160 -8.79 -5.08 -6.80
CA PHE A 160 -10.05 -4.91 -7.50
C PHE A 160 -9.86 -4.43 -8.93
N GLY A 161 -10.82 -4.82 -9.80
CA GLY A 161 -11.11 -4.21 -11.07
C GLY A 161 -12.61 -4.00 -11.20
N PHE A 162 -13.03 -2.84 -11.71
CA PHE A 162 -14.44 -2.50 -11.88
C PHE A 162 -14.61 -1.36 -12.89
N GLU A 163 -15.83 -1.15 -13.34
CA GLU A 163 -16.22 0.02 -14.11
C GLU A 163 -17.13 0.93 -13.29
N THR A 164 -16.98 2.23 -13.46
CA THR A 164 -17.88 3.22 -12.86
C THR A 164 -18.70 3.91 -13.93
N HIS A 165 -19.99 4.09 -13.65
CA HIS A 165 -20.88 4.92 -14.43
C HIS A 165 -21.33 6.11 -13.57
N ILE A 166 -20.77 7.28 -13.85
CA ILE A 166 -21.03 8.54 -13.16
C ILE A 166 -22.07 9.29 -13.95
N ARG A 167 -23.29 9.45 -13.39
CA ARG A 167 -24.38 10.26 -13.97
C ARG A 167 -24.60 11.48 -13.12
N TYR A 168 -24.67 12.65 -13.74
CA TYR A 168 -24.89 13.89 -13.01
C TYR A 168 -25.81 14.83 -13.80
N SER A 169 -26.59 15.59 -13.04
CA SER A 169 -27.49 16.63 -13.56
C SER A 169 -27.39 17.91 -12.73
N TYR A 170 -27.63 19.03 -13.35
CA TYR A 170 -27.59 20.34 -12.71
C TYR A 170 -28.34 21.37 -13.54
N VAL A 171 -28.66 22.50 -12.93
CA VAL A 171 -29.09 23.72 -13.60
C VAL A 171 -27.99 24.78 -13.41
N GLY A 172 -27.26 25.06 -14.45
CA GLY A 172 -26.27 26.16 -14.46
C GLY A 172 -26.97 27.50 -14.57
N VAL A 173 -26.58 28.46 -13.74
CA VAL A 173 -27.16 29.83 -13.75
C VAL A 173 -26.11 30.81 -14.15
N LYS A 174 -26.42 31.65 -15.18
CA LYS A 174 -25.58 32.77 -15.60
C LYS A 174 -26.34 34.06 -15.51
N LYS A 175 -25.70 35.09 -14.98
CA LYS A 175 -26.17 36.46 -14.92
C LYS A 175 -25.65 37.25 -16.08
N TYR A 176 -26.49 38.04 -16.66
CA TYR A 176 -26.19 38.92 -17.78
C TYR A 176 -26.74 40.31 -17.52
N LEU A 177 -26.14 41.32 -18.11
CA LEU A 177 -26.66 42.68 -18.19
C LEU A 177 -27.21 42.90 -19.61
N ASP A 178 -28.35 43.53 -19.72
CA ASP A 178 -28.87 44.01 -21.01
C ASP A 178 -28.23 45.33 -21.40
N LYS A 179 -28.68 45.93 -22.51
CA LYS A 179 -28.13 47.19 -23.01
C LYS A 179 -28.48 48.41 -22.13
N GLU A 180 -29.38 48.26 -21.20
CA GLU A 180 -29.86 49.26 -20.27
C GLU A 180 -29.37 48.99 -18.83
N ASP A 181 -28.36 48.12 -18.67
CA ASP A 181 -27.76 47.69 -17.41
C ASP A 181 -28.70 46.92 -16.43
N HIS A 182 -29.81 46.36 -16.95
CA HIS A 182 -30.67 45.51 -16.15
C HIS A 182 -30.14 44.09 -16.09
N GLU A 183 -30.03 43.57 -14.86
CA GLU A 183 -29.59 42.17 -14.62
C GLU A 183 -30.69 41.18 -15.01
N TYR A 184 -30.37 40.17 -15.84
CA TYR A 184 -31.22 39.03 -16.09
C TYR A 184 -30.47 37.73 -15.95
N VAL A 185 -31.20 36.64 -15.67
CA VAL A 185 -30.65 35.33 -15.37
C VAL A 185 -31.05 34.34 -16.47
N ARG A 186 -30.10 33.51 -16.89
CA ARG A 186 -30.37 32.37 -17.77
C ARG A 186 -30.06 31.08 -17.08
N TYR A 187 -30.95 30.11 -17.27
CA TYR A 187 -30.85 28.76 -16.69
C TYR A 187 -30.44 27.77 -17.78
N TYR A 188 -29.50 26.90 -17.46
CA TYR A 188 -28.93 25.89 -18.35
C TYR A 188 -29.09 24.53 -17.69
N PRO A 189 -30.22 23.82 -17.87
CA PRO A 189 -30.39 22.46 -17.39
C PRO A 189 -29.52 21.50 -18.21
N GLU A 190 -28.76 20.66 -17.56
CA GLU A 190 -27.86 19.70 -18.19
C GLU A 190 -27.92 18.35 -17.47
N GLU A 191 -27.89 17.26 -18.25
CA GLU A 191 -27.68 15.91 -17.77
C GLU A 191 -26.56 15.27 -18.56
N LYS A 192 -25.58 14.67 -17.86
CA LYS A 192 -24.40 14.06 -18.46
C LYS A 192 -24.02 12.78 -17.77
N SER A 193 -23.29 11.92 -18.48
CA SER A 193 -22.70 10.73 -17.92
C SER A 193 -21.25 10.56 -18.35
N LYS A 194 -20.46 9.83 -17.53
CA LYS A 194 -19.09 9.45 -17.79
C LYS A 194 -18.90 8.02 -17.35
N GLU A 195 -18.17 7.25 -18.12
CA GLU A 195 -17.75 5.89 -17.75
C GLU A 195 -16.23 5.84 -17.60
N GLU A 196 -15.77 5.15 -16.59
CA GLU A 196 -14.35 4.94 -16.30
C GLU A 196 -14.11 3.51 -15.87
N ARG A 197 -13.01 2.92 -16.35
CA ARG A 197 -12.57 1.58 -15.98
C ARG A 197 -11.37 1.66 -15.07
N PHE A 198 -11.42 0.93 -13.98
CA PHE A 198 -10.36 0.84 -12.99
C PHE A 198 -9.83 -0.58 -12.94
N GLU A 199 -8.50 -0.67 -12.95
CA GLU A 199 -7.79 -1.94 -12.82
C GLU A 199 -6.71 -1.77 -11.75
N ASN A 200 -6.44 -2.87 -11.02
CA ASN A 200 -5.41 -2.89 -9.98
C ASN A 200 -5.64 -1.89 -8.84
N VAL A 201 -6.90 -1.66 -8.46
CA VAL A 201 -7.22 -0.92 -7.24
C VAL A 201 -6.84 -1.79 -6.05
N LEU A 202 -5.92 -1.31 -5.21
CA LEU A 202 -5.35 -2.07 -4.11
C LEU A 202 -5.92 -1.59 -2.79
N LEU A 203 -6.59 -2.48 -2.08
CA LEU A 203 -7.12 -2.25 -0.74
C LEU A 203 -6.43 -3.19 0.24
N SER A 204 -5.80 -2.62 1.27
CA SER A 204 -5.04 -3.39 2.24
C SER A 204 -5.92 -4.18 3.19
N GLY A 205 -5.59 -5.44 3.39
CA GLY A 205 -6.12 -6.25 4.49
C GLY A 205 -5.48 -5.94 5.84
N ASN A 206 -4.50 -5.04 5.91
CA ASN A 206 -3.75 -4.70 7.12
C ASN A 206 -4.07 -3.27 7.58
N ARG A 207 -4.35 -3.09 8.88
CA ARG A 207 -4.70 -1.77 9.45
C ARG A 207 -3.52 -0.80 9.54
N LYS A 208 -2.29 -1.29 9.63
CA LYS A 208 -1.07 -0.45 9.79
C LYS A 208 -0.36 -0.17 8.47
N ILE A 209 -0.33 -1.16 7.60
CA ILE A 209 0.08 -0.97 6.20
C ILE A 209 -1.21 -0.77 5.43
N ASP A 210 -1.82 0.37 5.61
CA ASP A 210 -3.16 0.70 5.12
C ASP A 210 -3.20 1.09 3.62
N ASP A 211 -4.38 1.48 3.16
CA ASP A 211 -4.61 1.83 1.76
C ASP A 211 -3.77 3.04 1.34
N LYS A 212 -3.49 3.99 2.27
CA LYS A 212 -2.63 5.14 2.02
C LYS A 212 -1.18 4.72 1.78
N VAL A 213 -0.65 3.84 2.62
CA VAL A 213 0.71 3.28 2.43
C VAL A 213 0.78 2.57 1.08
N LEU A 214 -0.21 1.71 0.76
CA LEU A 214 -0.23 1.00 -0.52
C LEU A 214 -0.30 1.96 -1.72
N SER A 215 -1.08 3.04 -1.66
CA SER A 215 -1.16 4.03 -2.74
C SER A 215 0.15 4.79 -2.93
N GLU A 216 0.87 5.09 -1.85
CA GLU A 216 2.15 5.81 -1.89
C GLU A 216 3.30 4.94 -2.42
N ILE A 217 3.32 3.63 -2.14
CA ILE A 217 4.33 2.68 -2.64
C ILE A 217 3.87 1.85 -3.83
N GLY A 218 2.64 2.04 -4.31
CA GLY A 218 1.97 1.26 -5.37
C GLY A 218 2.83 1.00 -6.60
N ASP A 219 2.20 0.81 -7.74
CA ASP A 219 2.82 0.46 -9.02
C ASP A 219 3.42 -0.96 -9.04
N TYR A 220 2.70 -1.93 -8.45
CA TYR A 220 3.04 -3.34 -8.60
C TYR A 220 2.72 -3.83 -10.02
N ASP A 221 3.69 -4.50 -10.64
CA ASP A 221 3.50 -5.21 -11.90
C ASP A 221 2.84 -6.58 -11.66
N PHE A 222 1.53 -6.62 -11.78
CA PHE A 222 0.74 -7.83 -11.59
C PHE A 222 0.85 -8.83 -12.75
N SER A 223 1.51 -8.50 -13.86
CA SER A 223 1.83 -9.48 -14.92
C SER A 223 2.81 -10.53 -14.42
N LYS A 224 3.59 -10.20 -13.39
CA LYS A 224 4.55 -11.09 -12.72
C LYS A 224 3.96 -11.80 -11.49
N ALA A 225 2.71 -11.55 -11.19
CA ALA A 225 2.04 -12.23 -10.09
C ALA A 225 1.83 -13.71 -10.43
N ILE A 226 2.07 -14.57 -9.46
CA ILE A 226 2.01 -16.03 -9.58
C ILE A 226 0.98 -16.60 -8.61
N PRO A 227 0.40 -17.76 -8.87
CA PRO A 227 -0.36 -18.50 -7.87
C PRO A 227 0.43 -18.65 -6.58
N TYR A 228 -0.28 -18.68 -5.43
CA TYR A 228 0.40 -18.82 -4.15
C TYR A 228 1.27 -20.08 -4.13
N SER A 229 2.52 -19.90 -3.74
CA SER A 229 3.47 -21.00 -3.53
C SER A 229 4.26 -20.76 -2.24
N SER A 230 4.33 -21.78 -1.40
CA SER A 230 5.07 -21.72 -0.13
C SER A 230 6.57 -21.43 -0.33
N ASP A 231 7.16 -21.79 -1.45
CA ASP A 231 8.58 -21.59 -1.73
C ASP A 231 8.96 -20.11 -1.81
N TYR A 232 8.11 -19.27 -2.40
CA TYR A 232 8.37 -17.82 -2.52
C TYR A 232 8.27 -17.06 -1.21
N VAL A 233 7.57 -17.61 -0.23
CA VAL A 233 7.42 -16.97 1.09
C VAL A 233 8.47 -17.44 2.10
N LEU A 234 9.35 -18.38 1.72
CA LEU A 234 10.43 -18.84 2.57
C LEU A 234 11.40 -17.70 2.90
N GLY A 235 11.57 -17.41 4.17
CA GLY A 235 12.44 -16.33 4.66
C GLY A 235 11.74 -14.97 4.80
N PHE A 236 10.47 -14.88 4.42
CA PHE A 236 9.62 -13.70 4.59
C PHE A 236 8.49 -13.98 5.58
N TYR A 237 7.85 -12.92 6.05
CA TYR A 237 6.60 -13.04 6.80
C TYR A 237 5.41 -12.95 5.84
N VAL A 238 4.38 -13.71 6.16
CA VAL A 238 3.06 -13.54 5.54
C VAL A 238 2.13 -13.03 6.63
N THR A 239 1.42 -11.96 6.38
CA THR A 239 0.41 -11.47 7.30
C THR A 239 -0.98 -11.83 6.80
N ASP A 240 -1.85 -12.31 7.69
CA ASP A 240 -3.27 -12.49 7.40
C ASP A 240 -4.02 -11.16 7.49
N THR A 241 -5.18 -11.09 6.88
CA THR A 241 -6.03 -9.91 6.97
C THR A 241 -6.57 -9.71 8.40
N ASN A 242 -6.59 -8.46 8.85
CA ASN A 242 -7.29 -8.03 10.06
C ASN A 242 -8.34 -6.94 9.75
N ARG A 243 -8.75 -6.86 8.49
CA ARG A 243 -9.83 -6.00 7.99
C ARG A 243 -10.82 -6.88 7.20
N ASP A 244 -12.08 -6.55 7.28
CA ASP A 244 -13.12 -7.22 6.50
C ASP A 244 -13.17 -6.68 5.07
N LEU A 245 -13.30 -7.57 4.09
CA LEU A 245 -13.33 -7.25 2.66
C LEU A 245 -14.47 -6.27 2.32
N HIS A 246 -15.69 -6.59 2.78
CA HIS A 246 -16.88 -5.80 2.45
C HIS A 246 -16.80 -4.41 3.06
N VAL A 247 -16.40 -4.32 4.33
CA VAL A 247 -16.24 -3.05 5.04
C VAL A 247 -15.20 -2.15 4.36
N VAL A 248 -14.09 -2.72 3.92
CA VAL A 248 -13.02 -1.98 3.23
C VAL A 248 -13.47 -1.50 1.86
N TYR A 249 -14.13 -2.37 1.10
CA TYR A 249 -14.55 -2.06 -0.27
C TYR A 249 -15.72 -1.08 -0.30
N ASP A 250 -16.71 -1.24 0.59
CA ASP A 250 -17.84 -0.30 0.69
C ASP A 250 -17.35 1.10 1.08
N LYS A 251 -16.45 1.20 2.06
CA LYS A 251 -15.82 2.48 2.40
C LYS A 251 -15.09 3.10 1.21
N TYR A 252 -14.40 2.30 0.42
CA TYR A 252 -13.71 2.78 -0.80
C TYR A 252 -14.70 3.30 -1.83
N LYS A 253 -15.82 2.58 -2.07
CA LYS A 253 -16.88 3.01 -2.99
C LYS A 253 -17.52 4.33 -2.56
N ASP A 254 -17.78 4.49 -1.26
CA ASP A 254 -18.34 5.73 -0.70
C ASP A 254 -17.39 6.91 -0.88
N GLU A 255 -16.12 6.74 -0.54
CA GLU A 255 -15.08 7.77 -0.71
C GLU A 255 -14.91 8.16 -2.19
N MET A 256 -14.85 7.17 -3.08
CA MET A 256 -14.74 7.39 -4.52
C MET A 256 -15.98 8.13 -5.07
N SER A 257 -17.18 7.75 -4.64
CA SER A 257 -18.42 8.43 -5.04
C SER A 257 -18.43 9.88 -4.59
N TYR A 258 -17.97 10.15 -3.38
CA TYR A 258 -17.84 11.51 -2.84
C TYR A 258 -16.81 12.35 -3.61
N GLN A 259 -15.64 11.77 -3.94
CA GLN A 259 -14.62 12.45 -4.73
C GLN A 259 -15.11 12.74 -6.15
N ASN A 260 -15.79 11.80 -6.80
CA ASN A 260 -16.41 11.99 -8.11
C ASN A 260 -17.42 13.14 -8.09
N GLN A 261 -18.28 13.18 -7.07
CA GLN A 261 -19.25 14.27 -6.88
C GLN A 261 -18.56 15.63 -6.78
N LYS A 262 -17.54 15.75 -5.91
CA LYS A 262 -16.77 16.99 -5.72
C LYS A 262 -16.05 17.43 -6.99
N GLU A 263 -15.41 16.49 -7.69
CA GLU A 263 -14.69 16.78 -8.92
C GLU A 263 -15.64 17.32 -9.99
N VAL A 264 -16.77 16.64 -10.21
CA VAL A 264 -17.80 17.05 -11.19
C VAL A 264 -18.36 18.41 -10.82
N GLU A 265 -18.76 18.62 -9.57
CA GLU A 265 -19.30 19.88 -9.08
C GLU A 265 -18.31 21.02 -9.27
N SER A 266 -17.06 20.85 -8.87
CA SER A 266 -16.00 21.86 -9.01
C SER A 266 -15.73 22.20 -10.47
N ARG A 267 -15.75 21.21 -11.38
CA ARG A 267 -15.55 21.42 -12.81
C ARG A 267 -16.71 22.19 -13.44
N VAL A 268 -17.94 21.84 -13.07
CA VAL A 268 -19.13 22.48 -13.63
C VAL A 268 -19.28 23.91 -13.11
N ARG A 269 -19.04 24.16 -11.82
CA ARG A 269 -19.09 25.49 -11.19
C ARG A 269 -18.24 26.55 -11.91
N LYS A 270 -17.13 26.17 -12.52
CA LYS A 270 -16.25 27.11 -13.23
C LYS A 270 -16.91 27.76 -14.45
N ASN A 271 -18.00 27.20 -14.93
CA ASN A 271 -18.67 27.65 -16.15
C ASN A 271 -19.92 28.50 -15.86
N PHE A 272 -20.35 28.66 -14.61
CA PHE A 272 -21.60 29.29 -14.22
C PHE A 272 -21.38 30.15 -12.95
N ASP A 273 -22.22 31.17 -12.80
CA ASP A 273 -22.19 32.02 -11.60
C ASP A 273 -22.74 31.29 -10.38
N SER A 274 -23.71 30.41 -10.58
CA SER A 274 -24.19 29.48 -9.54
C SER A 274 -24.71 28.18 -10.16
N LEU A 275 -24.87 27.16 -9.31
CA LEU A 275 -25.48 25.88 -9.68
C LEU A 275 -26.70 25.62 -8.78
N GLU A 276 -27.78 25.16 -9.39
CA GLU A 276 -28.98 24.69 -8.73
C GLU A 276 -29.22 23.21 -9.04
N ASN A 277 -29.90 22.52 -8.14
CA ASN A 277 -30.34 21.13 -8.31
C ASN A 277 -29.22 20.17 -8.75
N PHE A 278 -27.98 20.39 -8.24
CA PHE A 278 -26.87 19.52 -8.57
C PHE A 278 -27.06 18.13 -7.90
N VAL A 279 -27.06 17.10 -8.75
CA VAL A 279 -27.09 15.69 -8.34
C VAL A 279 -25.99 14.93 -9.08
N CYS A 280 -25.23 14.11 -8.37
CA CYS A 280 -24.23 13.23 -8.94
C CYS A 280 -24.34 11.85 -8.30
N LYS A 281 -24.39 10.80 -9.12
CA LYS A 281 -24.48 9.41 -8.69
C LYS A 281 -23.43 8.57 -9.39
N THR A 282 -22.65 7.82 -8.63
CA THR A 282 -21.69 6.83 -9.13
C THR A 282 -22.29 5.42 -8.96
N ARG A 283 -22.28 4.62 -10.03
CA ARG A 283 -22.63 3.19 -10.00
C ARG A 283 -21.40 2.38 -10.36
N PHE A 284 -21.18 1.31 -9.65
CA PHE A 284 -20.11 0.35 -9.90
C PHE A 284 -20.67 -0.84 -10.67
N LYS A 285 -19.92 -1.34 -11.65
CA LYS A 285 -20.28 -2.49 -12.52
C LYS A 285 -19.05 -3.37 -12.72
N ASP A 286 -19.29 -4.62 -13.11
CA ASP A 286 -18.27 -5.61 -13.45
C ASP A 286 -17.17 -5.74 -12.38
N GLU A 287 -17.63 -5.67 -11.12
CA GLU A 287 -16.78 -5.70 -9.93
C GLU A 287 -16.16 -7.09 -9.79
N ALA A 288 -14.84 -7.16 -9.88
CA ALA A 288 -14.07 -8.39 -9.72
C ALA A 288 -12.84 -8.14 -8.85
N PHE A 289 -12.42 -9.17 -8.10
CA PHE A 289 -11.26 -9.07 -7.21
C PHE A 289 -10.47 -10.37 -7.13
N ASN A 290 -9.27 -10.26 -6.58
CA ASN A 290 -8.53 -11.38 -6.02
C ASN A 290 -7.79 -10.94 -4.75
N TYR A 291 -7.45 -11.91 -3.91
CA TYR A 291 -6.67 -11.71 -2.70
C TYR A 291 -5.22 -12.06 -2.98
N VAL A 292 -4.33 -11.11 -2.84
CA VAL A 292 -2.91 -11.26 -3.20
C VAL A 292 -1.99 -10.79 -2.08
N GLY A 293 -0.87 -11.48 -1.92
CA GLY A 293 0.22 -11.02 -1.10
C GLY A 293 1.14 -10.08 -1.90
N VAL A 294 1.24 -8.81 -1.50
CA VAL A 294 2.18 -7.88 -2.12
C VAL A 294 3.45 -7.72 -1.28
N PRO A 295 4.64 -7.72 -1.90
CA PRO A 295 5.92 -7.70 -1.19
C PRO A 295 6.26 -6.31 -0.66
N ILE A 296 6.54 -6.20 0.64
CA ILE A 296 6.92 -4.94 1.29
C ILE A 296 8.13 -5.19 2.19
N TRP A 297 9.15 -4.37 2.07
CA TRP A 297 10.20 -4.23 3.07
C TRP A 297 9.76 -3.19 4.10
N ALA A 298 9.53 -3.62 5.34
CA ALA A 298 9.13 -2.77 6.45
C ALA A 298 10.33 -2.49 7.35
N ASN A 299 10.51 -1.24 7.72
CA ASN A 299 11.46 -0.81 8.73
C ASN A 299 10.74 0.01 9.79
N HIS A 300 10.85 -0.41 11.03
CA HIS A 300 10.36 0.31 12.20
C HIS A 300 11.56 0.71 13.05
N TYR A 301 11.69 1.98 13.37
CA TYR A 301 12.81 2.49 14.14
C TYR A 301 12.38 3.57 15.13
N THR A 302 13.10 3.61 16.25
CA THR A 302 12.85 4.59 17.31
C THR A 302 13.96 5.63 17.31
N TYR A 303 13.57 6.90 17.35
CA TYR A 303 14.50 8.01 17.50
C TYR A 303 14.04 8.92 18.64
N LYS A 304 14.88 9.07 19.69
CA LYS A 304 14.57 9.86 20.90
C LYS A 304 13.20 9.53 21.51
N GLY A 305 12.88 8.25 21.64
CA GLY A 305 11.64 7.74 22.22
C GLY A 305 10.41 7.85 21.34
N LYS A 306 10.51 8.31 20.08
CA LYS A 306 9.41 8.35 19.11
C LYS A 306 9.62 7.30 18.02
N GLU A 307 8.53 6.63 17.65
CA GLU A 307 8.51 5.61 16.61
C GLU A 307 8.34 6.22 15.23
N TYR A 308 9.10 5.68 14.28
CA TYR A 308 9.07 6.03 12.87
C TYR A 308 9.05 4.77 12.03
N HIS A 309 8.61 4.89 10.80
CA HIS A 309 8.54 3.76 9.87
C HIS A 309 8.96 4.16 8.45
N CYS A 310 9.42 3.17 7.71
CA CYS A 310 9.64 3.26 6.27
C CYS A 310 9.17 1.95 5.62
N TYR A 311 8.34 2.06 4.59
CA TYR A 311 7.87 0.95 3.78
C TYR A 311 8.41 1.11 2.38
N ILE A 312 8.95 0.00 1.83
CA ILE A 312 9.53 -0.03 0.49
C ILE A 312 8.84 -1.14 -0.29
N ASN A 313 8.34 -0.83 -1.46
CA ASN A 313 7.79 -1.81 -2.39
C ASN A 313 8.87 -2.85 -2.73
N GLY A 314 8.61 -4.12 -2.41
CA GLY A 314 9.58 -5.21 -2.59
C GLY A 314 9.82 -5.61 -4.04
N GLN A 315 9.03 -5.07 -4.99
CA GLN A 315 9.19 -5.29 -6.43
C GLN A 315 9.89 -4.10 -7.11
N THR A 316 9.42 -2.88 -6.86
CA THR A 316 9.87 -1.67 -7.59
C THR A 316 10.88 -0.83 -6.84
N GLY A 317 10.96 -0.96 -5.51
CA GLY A 317 11.79 -0.12 -4.67
C GLY A 317 11.20 1.26 -4.35
N LYS A 318 9.99 1.59 -4.81
CA LYS A 318 9.27 2.81 -4.42
C LYS A 318 9.01 2.79 -2.91
N TYR A 319 9.10 3.93 -2.25
CA TYR A 319 9.04 3.95 -0.79
C TYR A 319 8.22 5.11 -0.24
N THR A 320 7.70 4.90 0.98
CA THR A 320 7.10 5.94 1.80
C THR A 320 7.55 5.79 3.26
N GLY A 321 7.40 6.82 4.05
CA GLY A 321 7.70 6.73 5.47
C GLY A 321 7.83 8.08 6.17
N SER A 322 7.97 8.01 7.48
CA SER A 322 8.16 9.14 8.36
C SER A 322 9.60 9.22 8.86
N ALA A 323 10.10 10.44 9.08
CA ALA A 323 11.42 10.66 9.65
C ALA A 323 11.39 11.80 10.69
N PRO A 324 12.23 11.73 11.73
CA PRO A 324 12.34 12.79 12.71
C PRO A 324 12.84 14.09 12.05
N LYS A 325 12.36 15.23 12.57
CA LYS A 325 12.81 16.56 12.13
C LYS A 325 13.67 17.21 13.21
N SER A 326 14.80 17.78 12.81
CA SER A 326 15.69 18.55 13.67
C SER A 326 15.20 20.00 13.77
N VAL A 327 14.79 20.42 14.97
CA VAL A 327 14.35 21.80 15.23
C VAL A 327 15.47 22.78 14.89
N TRP A 328 16.72 22.45 15.19
CA TRP A 328 17.89 23.31 14.91
C TRP A 328 18.11 23.54 13.41
N LYS A 329 17.91 22.51 12.58
CA LYS A 329 18.01 22.68 11.11
C LYS A 329 16.87 23.53 10.55
N ILE A 330 15.67 23.41 11.12
CA ILE A 330 14.52 24.23 10.75
C ILE A 330 14.76 25.69 11.13
N LEU A 331 15.16 25.96 12.39
CA LEU A 331 15.48 27.31 12.85
C LEU A 331 16.63 27.95 12.06
N GLY A 332 17.67 27.16 11.76
CA GLY A 332 18.79 27.61 10.93
C GLY A 332 18.38 28.03 9.53
N THR A 333 17.47 27.26 8.87
CA THR A 333 16.96 27.63 7.53
C THR A 333 16.07 28.86 7.56
N ILE A 334 15.24 29.03 8.59
CA ILE A 334 14.42 30.24 8.79
C ILE A 334 15.33 31.45 9.02
N GLY A 335 16.32 31.34 9.92
CA GLY A 335 17.28 32.41 10.19
C GLY A 335 18.08 32.82 8.95
N ALA A 336 18.58 31.87 8.18
CA ALA A 336 19.26 32.14 6.92
C ALA A 336 18.36 32.83 5.88
N GLY A 337 17.08 32.45 5.83
CA GLY A 337 16.08 33.11 4.97
C GLY A 337 15.84 34.57 5.36
N ILE A 338 15.68 34.86 6.66
CA ILE A 338 15.48 36.24 7.17
C ILE A 338 16.71 37.08 6.86
N LEU A 339 17.92 36.56 7.12
CA LEU A 339 19.18 37.28 6.81
C LEU A 339 19.31 37.55 5.30
N GLY A 340 18.95 36.57 4.44
CA GLY A 340 18.99 36.72 2.98
C GLY A 340 18.05 37.82 2.48
N VAL A 341 16.82 37.86 3.00
CA VAL A 341 15.84 38.92 2.67
C VAL A 341 16.30 40.26 3.17
N GLY A 342 16.83 40.35 4.40
CA GLY A 342 17.37 41.57 4.96
C GLY A 342 18.54 42.16 4.14
N LEU A 343 19.44 41.29 3.67
CA LEU A 343 20.56 41.68 2.82
C LEU A 343 20.11 42.19 1.44
N LEU A 344 19.09 41.56 0.88
CA LEU A 344 18.49 41.96 -0.39
C LEU A 344 17.79 43.30 -0.31
N VAL A 345 17.07 43.58 0.79
CA VAL A 345 16.46 44.88 1.08
C VAL A 345 17.52 45.96 1.23
N LEU A 346 18.61 45.69 1.97
CA LEU A 346 19.73 46.64 2.13
C LEU A 346 20.44 46.96 0.81
N LEU A 347 20.58 45.97 -0.07
CA LEU A 347 21.12 46.16 -1.44
C LEU A 347 20.20 47.03 -2.29
N LEU A 348 18.89 46.81 -2.24
CA LEU A 348 17.92 47.63 -2.98
C LEU A 348 17.88 49.06 -2.49
N ILE A 349 18.00 49.32 -1.17
CA ILE A 349 18.07 50.67 -0.61
C ILE A 349 19.37 51.40 -1.03
N LYS A 350 20.48 50.69 -1.25
CA LYS A 350 21.73 51.29 -1.74
C LYS A 350 21.75 51.58 -3.23
N LEU A 351 20.87 50.97 -4.00
CA LEU A 351 20.75 51.14 -5.47
C LEU A 351 19.70 52.19 -5.85
N LEU A 352 18.86 52.61 -4.91
CA LEU A 352 17.93 53.74 -4.96
C LEU A 352 18.59 55.01 -4.42
#